data_46dcfafc4f3427446db9dea215290cc7
#
_entry.id   46dcfafc4f3427446db9dea215290cc7
#
_cell.length_a   1.000
_cell.length_b   1.000
_cell.length_c   1.000
_cell.angle_alpha   90.00
_cell.angle_beta   90.00
_cell.angle_gamma   90.00
#
_symmetry.space_group_name_H-M   'P 1'
#
loop_
_entity.id
_entity.type
_entity.pdbx_description
1 polymer ?
#
loop_
_entity_poly.entity_id
_entity_poly.type
_entity_poly.pdbx_seq_one_letter_code
_entity_poly.pdbx_strand_id
1 'polypeptide(L)'
;MKHEFYTRVYYEDTDLAGIVYYANYLKFIERARSTMVREAGINQIGMKDDQGLFFVVRSVDATYHRPAKLDDELRVATKLQQLSGAKLLFEQDVFRTDELLFSSKITVVCMNIDGRVIRLPKEICARLAF
;
A
#
# COMPACT_ATOMS: atom_id res chain seq x y z
N MET A 1 7.38 -10.90 -2.81
CA MET A 1 6.19 -10.63 -3.63
C MET A 1 6.27 -9.23 -4.19
N LYS A 2 5.99 -9.09 -5.47
CA LYS A 2 6.04 -7.81 -6.19
C LYS A 2 4.73 -7.62 -6.95
N HIS A 3 4.32 -6.38 -7.11
CA HIS A 3 3.07 -6.04 -7.79
C HIS A 3 3.18 -4.68 -8.46
N GLU A 4 2.49 -4.51 -9.58
CA GLU A 4 2.36 -3.21 -10.23
C GLU A 4 0.89 -2.85 -10.33
N PHE A 5 0.59 -1.60 -10.01
CA PHE A 5 -0.77 -1.06 -10.03
C PHE A 5 -0.75 0.25 -10.81
N TYR A 6 -1.72 0.43 -11.72
CA TYR A 6 -1.79 1.62 -12.56
C TYR A 6 -3.00 2.45 -12.16
N THR A 7 -2.80 3.76 -12.12
CA THR A 7 -3.86 4.70 -11.81
C THR A 7 -3.62 6.00 -12.57
N ARG A 8 -4.64 6.83 -12.68
CA ARG A 8 -4.57 8.12 -13.36
C ARG A 8 -4.85 9.23 -12.37
N VAL A 9 -4.21 10.38 -12.56
CA VAL A 9 -4.46 11.57 -11.76
C VAL A 9 -5.69 12.29 -12.28
N TYR A 10 -6.67 12.48 -11.41
CA TYR A 10 -7.94 13.16 -11.70
C TYR A 10 -8.00 14.50 -10.98
N TYR A 11 -9.04 15.29 -11.24
CA TYR A 11 -9.25 16.58 -10.59
C TYR A 11 -9.25 16.49 -9.06
N GLU A 12 -9.85 15.44 -8.53
CA GLU A 12 -9.95 15.25 -7.08
C GLU A 12 -8.60 15.01 -6.41
N ASP A 13 -7.59 14.66 -7.18
CA ASP A 13 -6.26 14.34 -6.66
C ASP A 13 -5.34 15.55 -6.57
N THR A 14 -5.68 16.63 -7.27
CA THR A 14 -4.78 17.78 -7.42
C THR A 14 -5.14 18.93 -6.49
N ASP A 15 -4.15 19.79 -6.25
CA ASP A 15 -4.32 21.03 -5.52
C ASP A 15 -4.41 22.22 -6.50
N LEU A 16 -4.37 23.43 -5.95
CA LEU A 16 -4.48 24.66 -6.72
C LEU A 16 -3.39 24.79 -7.81
N ALA A 17 -2.22 24.21 -7.58
CA ALA A 17 -1.11 24.28 -8.52
C ALA A 17 -1.21 23.29 -9.68
N GLY A 18 -2.24 22.41 -9.68
CA GLY A 18 -2.42 21.39 -10.72
C GLY A 18 -1.54 20.17 -10.55
N ILE A 19 -0.91 20.02 -9.42
CA ILE A 19 -0.12 18.84 -9.06
C ILE A 19 -0.84 18.03 -8.00
N VAL A 20 -0.50 16.76 -7.88
CA VAL A 20 -1.09 15.89 -6.88
C VAL A 20 -0.83 16.44 -5.48
N TYR A 21 -1.91 16.64 -4.72
CA TYR A 21 -1.80 17.04 -3.32
C TYR A 21 -1.06 15.96 -2.54
N TYR A 22 -0.07 16.37 -1.76
CA TYR A 22 0.92 15.43 -1.21
C TYR A 22 0.32 14.25 -0.44
N ALA A 23 -0.79 14.45 0.26
CA ALA A 23 -1.44 13.37 1.02
C ALA A 23 -2.11 12.32 0.11
N ASN A 24 -2.42 12.66 -1.13
CA ASN A 24 -3.12 11.76 -2.05
C ASN A 24 -2.25 10.62 -2.56
N TYR A 25 -0.93 10.75 -2.49
CA TYR A 25 -0.04 9.62 -2.78
C TYR A 25 -0.30 8.44 -1.84
N LEU A 26 -0.72 8.72 -0.61
CA LEU A 26 -1.07 7.68 0.36
C LEU A 26 -2.28 6.87 -0.12
N LYS A 27 -3.21 7.49 -0.82
CA LYS A 27 -4.35 6.79 -1.42
C LYS A 27 -3.90 5.88 -2.56
N PHE A 28 -3.01 6.37 -3.41
CA PHE A 28 -2.49 5.57 -4.53
C PHE A 28 -1.78 4.32 -4.03
N ILE A 29 -0.90 4.47 -3.04
CA ILE A 29 -0.16 3.33 -2.51
C ILE A 29 -1.05 2.40 -1.69
N GLU A 30 -2.09 2.90 -1.01
CA GLU A 30 -3.05 2.05 -0.31
C GLU A 30 -3.83 1.18 -1.29
N ARG A 31 -4.33 1.77 -2.38
CA ARG A 31 -5.05 1.02 -3.42
C ARG A 31 -4.18 -0.06 -4.03
N ALA A 32 -2.92 0.26 -4.26
CA ALA A 32 -1.94 -0.69 -4.78
C ALA A 32 -1.71 -1.86 -3.81
N ARG A 33 -1.51 -1.57 -2.52
CA ARG A 33 -1.34 -2.60 -1.48
C ARG A 33 -2.57 -3.49 -1.37
N SER A 34 -3.74 -2.87 -1.29
CA SER A 34 -5.01 -3.59 -1.15
C SER A 34 -5.27 -4.49 -2.34
N THR A 35 -4.95 -4.02 -3.53
CA THR A 35 -5.09 -4.81 -4.76
C THR A 35 -4.15 -6.01 -4.74
N MET A 36 -2.89 -5.79 -4.37
CA MET A 36 -1.90 -6.87 -4.25
C MET A 36 -2.34 -7.94 -3.26
N VAL A 37 -2.81 -7.53 -2.08
CA VAL A 37 -3.28 -8.44 -1.03
C VAL A 37 -4.50 -9.23 -1.51
N ARG A 38 -5.43 -8.57 -2.19
CA ARG A 38 -6.62 -9.23 -2.76
C ARG A 38 -6.23 -10.25 -3.81
N GLU A 39 -5.31 -9.90 -4.70
CA GLU A 39 -4.85 -10.81 -5.76
C GLU A 39 -4.05 -11.98 -5.21
N ALA A 40 -3.46 -11.84 -4.03
CA ALA A 40 -2.83 -12.94 -3.32
C ALA A 40 -3.84 -13.90 -2.70
N GLY A 41 -5.12 -13.62 -2.83
CA GLY A 41 -6.20 -14.47 -2.33
C GLY A 41 -6.64 -14.17 -0.90
N ILE A 42 -6.27 -13.02 -0.37
CA ILE A 42 -6.66 -12.61 0.98
C ILE A 42 -7.88 -11.70 0.89
N ASN A 43 -8.97 -12.15 1.53
CA ASN A 43 -10.18 -11.35 1.69
C ASN A 43 -10.11 -10.66 3.05
N GLN A 44 -9.81 -9.37 3.06
CA GLN A 44 -9.64 -8.62 4.31
C GLN A 44 -10.94 -8.48 5.10
N ILE A 45 -12.08 -8.36 4.42
CA ILE A 45 -13.38 -8.29 5.08
C ILE A 45 -13.67 -9.62 5.77
N GLY A 46 -13.46 -10.75 5.06
CA GLY A 46 -13.63 -12.08 5.63
C GLY A 46 -12.69 -12.35 6.80
N MET A 47 -11.44 -11.92 6.69
CA MET A 47 -10.45 -12.06 7.76
C MET A 47 -10.92 -11.32 9.03
N LYS A 48 -11.46 -10.12 8.87
CA LYS A 48 -12.01 -9.36 9.99
C LYS A 48 -13.25 -10.04 10.57
N ASP A 49 -14.18 -10.44 9.73
CA ASP A 49 -15.45 -11.03 10.17
C ASP A 49 -15.26 -12.40 10.82
N ASP A 50 -14.38 -13.23 10.25
CA ASP A 50 -14.21 -14.63 10.70
C ASP A 50 -13.20 -14.75 11.84
N GLN A 51 -12.14 -13.95 11.83
CA GLN A 51 -11.02 -14.05 12.77
C GLN A 51 -10.82 -12.83 13.66
N GLY A 52 -11.52 -11.74 13.36
CA GLY A 52 -11.35 -10.47 14.09
C GLY A 52 -9.99 -9.83 13.90
N LEU A 53 -9.36 -10.11 12.75
CA LEU A 53 -8.02 -9.61 12.44
C LEU A 53 -8.07 -8.66 11.25
N PHE A 54 -7.24 -7.63 11.29
CA PHE A 54 -7.13 -6.67 10.19
C PHE A 54 -5.75 -6.04 10.15
N PHE A 55 -5.42 -5.43 9.02
CA PHE A 55 -4.15 -4.76 8.82
C PHE A 55 -4.27 -3.28 9.18
N VAL A 56 -3.25 -2.76 9.86
CA VAL A 56 -3.18 -1.36 10.27
C VAL A 56 -1.83 -0.80 9.88
N VAL A 57 -1.81 0.39 9.29
CA VAL A 57 -0.57 1.11 9.02
C VAL A 57 -0.02 1.65 10.32
N ARG A 58 1.22 1.28 10.65
CA ARG A 58 1.91 1.73 11.85
C ARG A 58 2.82 2.91 11.58
N SER A 59 3.51 2.90 10.44
CA SER A 59 4.41 3.99 10.09
C SER A 59 4.51 4.17 8.59
N VAL A 60 4.79 5.41 8.20
CA VAL A 60 5.00 5.81 6.80
C VAL A 60 6.29 6.61 6.75
N ASP A 61 7.21 6.19 5.89
CA ASP A 61 8.41 6.92 5.58
C ASP A 61 8.38 7.22 4.07
N ALA A 62 8.21 8.48 3.70
CA ALA A 62 7.95 8.85 2.32
C ALA A 62 8.80 10.03 1.89
N THR A 63 9.22 10.01 0.62
CA THR A 63 9.97 11.09 0.00
C THR A 63 9.31 11.47 -1.31
N TYR A 64 9.11 12.76 -1.51
CA TYR A 64 8.52 13.35 -2.72
C TYR A 64 9.66 13.85 -3.61
N HIS A 65 9.89 13.17 -4.72
CA HIS A 65 11.00 13.49 -5.62
C HIS A 65 10.60 14.48 -6.70
N ARG A 66 9.44 14.24 -7.34
CA ARG A 66 8.91 15.09 -8.41
C ARG A 66 7.38 15.04 -8.39
N PRO A 67 6.69 16.12 -8.78
CA PRO A 67 5.25 16.16 -8.73
C PRO A 67 4.59 15.36 -9.87
N ALA A 68 3.55 14.62 -9.55
CA ALA A 68 2.61 14.14 -10.54
C ALA A 68 1.61 15.25 -10.87
N LYS A 69 1.09 15.27 -12.08
CA LYS A 69 0.21 16.31 -12.59
C LYS A 69 -1.11 15.71 -13.06
N LEU A 70 -2.10 16.58 -13.20
CA LEU A 70 -3.38 16.22 -13.77
C LEU A 70 -3.21 15.40 -15.04
N ASP A 71 -3.96 14.32 -15.13
CA ASP A 71 -4.03 13.40 -16.28
C ASP A 71 -2.81 12.49 -16.47
N ASP A 72 -1.81 12.59 -15.62
CA ASP A 72 -0.69 11.65 -15.64
C ASP A 72 -1.17 10.23 -15.34
N GLU A 73 -0.64 9.25 -16.08
CA GLU A 73 -0.78 7.85 -15.73
C GLU A 73 0.37 7.45 -14.82
N LEU A 74 0.04 6.88 -13.67
CA LEU A 74 1.01 6.50 -12.65
C LEU A 74 1.08 4.99 -12.51
N ARG A 75 2.30 4.50 -12.27
CA ARG A 75 2.57 3.10 -11.97
C ARG A 75 3.08 3.03 -10.54
N VAL A 76 2.36 2.31 -9.69
CA VAL A 76 2.78 2.04 -8.31
C VAL A 76 3.44 0.67 -8.26
N ALA A 77 4.72 0.65 -7.99
CA ALA A 77 5.48 -0.59 -7.83
C ALA A 77 5.55 -0.94 -6.35
N THR A 78 4.97 -2.06 -5.98
CA THR A 78 4.91 -2.53 -4.60
C THR A 78 5.75 -3.78 -4.43
N LYS A 79 6.56 -3.80 -3.38
CA LYS A 79 7.34 -4.95 -2.99
C LYS A 79 7.12 -5.22 -1.50
N LEU A 80 6.73 -6.45 -1.16
CA LEU A 80 6.74 -6.87 0.23
C LEU A 80 8.17 -7.24 0.57
N GLN A 81 8.84 -6.35 1.29
CA GLN A 81 10.26 -6.45 1.59
C GLN A 81 10.54 -7.36 2.78
N GLN A 82 9.66 -7.34 3.78
CA GLN A 82 9.82 -8.12 4.99
C GLN A 82 8.47 -8.58 5.52
N LEU A 83 8.43 -9.83 5.95
CA LEU A 83 7.26 -10.44 6.58
C LEU A 83 7.78 -11.20 7.80
N SER A 84 7.46 -10.73 9.00
CA SER A 84 7.91 -11.38 10.23
C SER A 84 6.97 -11.13 11.39
N GLY A 85 6.56 -12.19 12.07
CA GLY A 85 5.67 -12.10 13.22
C GLY A 85 4.33 -11.49 12.84
N ALA A 86 4.06 -10.30 13.37
CA ALA A 86 2.85 -9.53 13.09
C ALA A 86 3.06 -8.41 12.07
N LYS A 87 4.27 -8.29 11.50
CA LYS A 87 4.73 -7.11 10.80
C LYS A 87 4.99 -7.39 9.32
N LEU A 88 4.53 -6.46 8.48
CA LEU A 88 4.83 -6.44 7.05
C LEU A 88 5.50 -5.11 6.72
N LEU A 89 6.59 -5.15 5.98
CA LEU A 89 7.25 -3.96 5.47
C LEU A 89 7.11 -3.92 3.96
N PHE A 90 6.38 -2.92 3.48
CA PHE A 90 6.19 -2.68 2.05
C PHE A 90 7.09 -1.55 1.59
N GLU A 91 7.67 -1.73 0.43
CA GLU A 91 8.32 -0.67 -0.31
C GLU A 91 7.43 -0.34 -1.49
N GLN A 92 7.00 0.93 -1.58
CA GLN A 92 6.07 1.35 -2.62
C GLN A 92 6.55 2.64 -3.28
N ASP A 93 6.80 2.56 -4.58
CA ASP A 93 7.30 3.65 -5.38
C ASP A 93 6.29 4.02 -6.46
N VAL A 94 6.16 5.31 -6.72
CA VAL A 94 5.25 5.82 -7.76
C VAL A 94 6.08 6.40 -8.90
N PHE A 95 5.80 5.92 -10.10
CA PHE A 95 6.48 6.31 -11.32
C PHE A 95 5.52 6.93 -12.33
N ARG A 96 6.01 7.90 -13.09
CA ARG A 96 5.41 8.32 -14.34
C ARG A 96 6.37 7.87 -15.44
N THR A 97 5.99 6.89 -16.25
CA THR A 97 6.89 6.19 -17.16
C THR A 97 8.07 5.60 -16.36
N ASP A 98 9.29 6.07 -16.61
CA ASP A 98 10.48 5.60 -15.88
C ASP A 98 10.96 6.61 -14.83
N GLU A 99 10.22 7.68 -14.63
CA GLU A 99 10.57 8.74 -13.69
C GLU A 99 10.02 8.46 -12.30
N LEU A 100 10.90 8.34 -11.32
CA LEU A 100 10.51 8.14 -9.92
C LEU A 100 9.98 9.47 -9.35
N LEU A 101 8.71 9.47 -8.97
CA LEU A 101 8.05 10.66 -8.41
C LEU A 101 8.00 10.63 -6.89
N PHE A 102 7.81 9.44 -6.32
CA PHE A 102 7.55 9.26 -4.90
C PHE A 102 8.08 7.90 -4.48
N SER A 103 8.75 7.83 -3.34
CA SER A 103 9.20 6.57 -2.78
C SER A 103 8.77 6.46 -1.33
N SER A 104 8.46 5.24 -0.88
CA SER A 104 7.98 5.06 0.49
C SER A 104 8.31 3.68 1.03
N LYS A 105 8.35 3.62 2.38
CA LYS A 105 8.35 2.39 3.15
C LYS A 105 7.20 2.45 4.13
N ILE A 106 6.35 1.44 4.08
CA ILE A 106 5.12 1.39 4.87
C ILE A 106 5.19 0.17 5.77
N THR A 107 5.14 0.41 7.07
CA THR A 107 5.05 -0.67 8.05
C THR A 107 3.59 -0.92 8.38
N VAL A 108 3.15 -2.15 8.16
CA VAL A 108 1.80 -2.61 8.44
C VAL A 108 1.88 -3.69 9.50
N VAL A 109 0.94 -3.69 10.44
CA VAL A 109 0.83 -4.73 11.46
C VAL A 109 -0.54 -5.38 11.42
N CYS A 110 -0.60 -6.64 11.86
CA CYS A 110 -1.86 -7.34 12.08
C CYS A 110 -2.35 -7.01 13.48
N MET A 111 -3.63 -6.65 13.59
CA MET A 111 -4.24 -6.24 14.85
C MET A 111 -5.58 -6.92 15.03
N ASN A 112 -5.99 -7.18 16.29
CA ASN A 112 -7.32 -7.68 16.58
C ASN A 112 -8.27 -6.55 17.00
N ILE A 113 -9.54 -6.89 17.20
CA ILE A 113 -10.59 -5.92 17.55
C ILE A 113 -10.35 -5.22 18.88
N ASP A 114 -9.53 -5.79 19.75
CA ASP A 114 -9.16 -5.17 21.05
C ASP A 114 -7.99 -4.20 20.92
N GLY A 115 -7.49 -3.99 19.71
CA GLY A 115 -6.39 -3.10 19.44
C GLY A 115 -5.01 -3.69 19.76
N ARG A 116 -4.92 -5.00 19.87
CA ARG A 116 -3.65 -5.69 20.14
C ARG A 116 -3.02 -6.16 18.86
N VAL A 117 -1.70 -6.02 18.77
CA VAL A 117 -0.90 -6.55 17.66
C VAL A 117 -0.84 -8.06 17.80
N ILE A 118 -1.22 -8.77 16.76
CA ILE A 118 -1.34 -10.23 16.75
C ILE A 118 -0.46 -10.78 15.64
N ARG A 119 0.20 -11.91 15.92
CA ARG A 119 0.99 -12.61 14.91
C ARG A 119 0.11 -13.01 13.73
N LEU A 120 0.62 -12.81 12.52
CA LEU A 120 -0.08 -13.18 11.29
C LEU A 120 -0.37 -14.68 11.25
N PRO A 121 -1.60 -15.09 10.88
CA PRO A 121 -1.91 -16.50 10.65
C PRO A 121 -0.99 -17.10 9.58
N LYS A 122 -0.64 -18.36 9.74
CA LYS A 122 0.26 -19.08 8.81
C LYS A 122 -0.26 -19.07 7.39
N GLU A 123 -1.58 -19.22 7.20
CA GLU A 123 -2.18 -19.21 5.87
C GLU A 123 -2.03 -17.86 5.17
N ILE A 124 -2.10 -16.76 5.92
CA ILE A 124 -1.91 -15.41 5.38
C ILE A 124 -0.43 -15.23 4.98
N CYS A 125 0.48 -15.67 5.84
CA CYS A 125 1.91 -15.64 5.52
C CYS A 125 2.22 -16.43 4.25
N ALA A 126 1.62 -17.62 4.11
CA ALA A 126 1.82 -18.47 2.94
C ALA A 126 1.35 -17.81 1.64
N ARG A 127 0.25 -17.07 1.69
CA ARG A 127 -0.28 -16.35 0.52
C ARG A 127 0.56 -15.14 0.13
N LEU A 128 1.22 -14.50 1.10
CA LEU A 128 2.06 -13.33 0.87
C LEU A 128 3.51 -13.71 0.57
N ALA A 129 3.91 -14.90 0.93
CA ALA A 129 5.24 -15.42 0.59
C ALA A 129 5.30 -15.78 -0.90
N PHE A 130 6.48 -15.68 -1.48
CA PHE A 130 6.69 -16.03 -2.89
C PHE A 130 7.30 -17.38 -3.07
#